data_2443beb59c0b6c8077e180fe7e293da0
#
_entry.id   2443beb59c0b6c8077e180fe7e293da0
#
_cell.length_a   1.000
_cell.length_b   1.000
_cell.length_c   1.000
_cell.angle_alpha   90.00
_cell.angle_beta   90.00
_cell.angle_gamma   90.00
#
_symmetry.space_group_name_H-M   'P 1'
#
loop_
_entity.id
_entity.type
_entity.pdbx_description
1 polymer ?
#
loop_
_entity_poly.entity_id
_entity_poly.type
_entity_poly.pdbx_seq_one_letter_code
_entity_poly.pdbx_strand_id
1 'polypeptide(L)'
;ADELTFGPEAKGSFRPDITVLVNGIPLGFLEVKKPNNEGGIQKEFHRMLDERLQVPEFKKYFNMLQFVTFSNNMEYETDNDAAPAEEVRAGSFYSTPNGNRTFFSFFREENPKTSGFKEIYMDEVRYILKDNGYSPSYADTEEFQTNLQPSTPCNRFVTSFFDIPRMMYLLQYGFFYVDTIDEKTGQPVTQKHIMRYAYGSLYS
;
A
#
# COMPACT_ATOMS: atom_id res chain seq x y z
N ALA A 1 -12.32 1.08 -2.65
CA ALA A 1 -13.31 0.31 -1.90
C ALA A 1 -12.69 -0.21 -0.61
N ASP A 2 -13.48 -0.22 0.40
CA ASP A 2 -13.13 -0.61 1.76
C ASP A 2 -13.49 -2.09 1.95
N GLU A 3 -12.57 -2.84 2.56
CA GLU A 3 -12.75 -4.22 3.02
C GLU A 3 -13.40 -5.20 2.01
N LEU A 4 -13.06 -5.10 0.74
CA LEU A 4 -13.48 -6.10 -0.25
C LEU A 4 -12.90 -7.48 0.05
N THR A 5 -13.75 -8.47 0.19
CA THR A 5 -13.36 -9.84 0.49
C THR A 5 -13.11 -10.64 -0.78
N PHE A 6 -11.98 -11.30 -0.87
CA PHE A 6 -11.58 -12.16 -1.97
C PHE A 6 -11.37 -13.61 -1.49
N GLY A 7 -11.81 -14.56 -2.28
CA GLY A 7 -11.66 -15.98 -2.01
C GLY A 7 -12.84 -16.58 -1.23
N PRO A 8 -12.95 -17.92 -1.26
CA PRO A 8 -14.01 -18.63 -0.56
C PRO A 8 -13.77 -18.64 0.95
N GLU A 9 -14.79 -18.38 1.74
CA GLU A 9 -14.73 -18.37 3.21
C GLU A 9 -14.13 -19.66 3.81
N ALA A 10 -14.42 -20.80 3.20
CA ALA A 10 -13.96 -22.12 3.66
C ALA A 10 -12.43 -22.33 3.58
N LYS A 11 -11.71 -21.52 2.79
CA LYS A 11 -10.25 -21.61 2.57
C LYS A 11 -9.47 -20.41 3.10
N GLY A 12 -10.14 -19.59 3.89
CA GLY A 12 -9.59 -18.30 4.33
C GLY A 12 -9.81 -17.23 3.26
N SER A 13 -10.46 -16.15 3.65
CA SER A 13 -10.66 -14.99 2.78
C SER A 13 -9.50 -14.02 2.95
N PHE A 14 -9.13 -13.33 1.87
CA PHE A 14 -8.26 -12.19 1.91
C PHE A 14 -9.07 -10.91 1.81
N ARG A 15 -8.87 -10.01 2.74
CA ARG A 15 -9.57 -8.73 2.82
C ARG A 15 -8.56 -7.62 3.06
N PRO A 16 -8.08 -6.95 2.00
CA PRO A 16 -7.23 -5.78 2.15
C PRO A 16 -8.00 -4.62 2.78
N ASP A 17 -7.31 -3.77 3.53
CA ASP A 17 -7.95 -2.63 4.18
C ASP A 17 -8.57 -1.68 3.16
N ILE A 18 -7.83 -1.33 2.10
CA ILE A 18 -8.32 -0.46 1.03
C ILE A 18 -7.93 -1.04 -0.33
N THR A 19 -8.90 -1.20 -1.23
CA THR A 19 -8.65 -1.59 -2.63
C THR A 19 -8.89 -0.42 -3.56
N VAL A 20 -7.90 -0.14 -4.40
CA VAL A 20 -7.97 0.90 -5.45
C VAL A 20 -8.53 0.28 -6.72
N LEU A 21 -9.69 0.75 -7.14
CA LEU A 21 -10.40 0.28 -8.32
C LEU A 21 -10.40 1.36 -9.41
N VAL A 22 -10.14 0.95 -10.65
CA VAL A 22 -10.36 1.79 -11.83
C VAL A 22 -11.31 1.05 -12.77
N ASN A 23 -12.46 1.62 -13.02
CA ASN A 23 -13.53 0.98 -13.81
C ASN A 23 -13.89 -0.43 -13.31
N GLY A 24 -13.87 -0.65 -11.99
CA GLY A 24 -14.15 -1.94 -11.38
C GLY A 24 -12.99 -2.94 -11.38
N ILE A 25 -11.85 -2.60 -11.98
CA ILE A 25 -10.66 -3.44 -12.00
C ILE A 25 -9.75 -3.05 -10.83
N PRO A 26 -9.36 -3.99 -9.95
CA PRO A 26 -8.44 -3.71 -8.87
C PRO A 26 -7.02 -3.46 -9.41
N LEU A 27 -6.53 -2.25 -9.24
CA LEU A 27 -5.17 -1.88 -9.65
C LEU A 27 -4.15 -2.05 -8.53
N GLY A 28 -4.57 -1.90 -7.29
CA GLY A 28 -3.70 -2.01 -6.15
C GLY A 28 -4.48 -2.04 -4.86
N PHE A 29 -3.79 -2.28 -3.78
CA PHE A 29 -4.35 -2.16 -2.44
C PHE A 29 -3.40 -1.45 -1.49
N LEU A 30 -3.95 -0.92 -0.40
CA LEU A 30 -3.23 -0.39 0.73
C LEU A 30 -3.61 -1.17 1.98
N GLU A 31 -2.61 -1.65 2.67
CA GLU A 31 -2.69 -2.23 4.01
C GLU A 31 -2.16 -1.23 5.03
N VAL A 32 -2.98 -0.91 6.03
CA VAL A 32 -2.64 0.07 7.07
C VAL A 32 -2.42 -0.64 8.40
N LYS A 33 -1.37 -0.27 9.11
CA LYS A 33 -1.07 -0.80 10.43
C LYS A 33 -0.94 0.33 11.45
N LYS A 34 -1.23 0.02 12.70
CA LYS A 34 -1.02 0.96 13.79
C LYS A 34 0.49 1.25 13.97
N PRO A 35 0.86 2.47 14.34
CA PRO A 35 2.26 2.86 14.52
C PRO A 35 3.05 1.97 15.49
N ASN A 36 2.41 1.48 16.53
CA ASN A 36 3.01 0.65 17.58
C ASN A 36 2.90 -0.86 17.33
N ASN A 37 2.67 -1.30 16.11
CA ASN A 37 2.63 -2.72 15.79
C ASN A 37 4.05 -3.31 15.88
N GLU A 38 4.24 -4.29 16.78
CA GLU A 38 5.56 -4.92 17.06
C GLU A 38 6.24 -5.53 15.83
N GLY A 39 5.46 -5.99 14.86
CA GLY A 39 6.00 -6.57 13.63
C GLY A 39 6.33 -5.57 12.55
N GLY A 40 5.94 -4.29 12.72
CA GLY A 40 6.04 -3.30 11.66
C GLY A 40 5.25 -3.66 10.41
N ILE A 41 5.40 -2.84 9.38
CA ILE A 41 4.74 -3.03 8.08
C ILE A 41 5.33 -4.19 7.27
N GLN A 42 6.58 -4.52 7.51
CA GLN A 42 7.27 -5.58 6.76
C GLN A 42 6.72 -6.96 7.05
N LYS A 43 6.31 -7.22 8.28
CA LYS A 43 5.68 -8.48 8.64
C LYS A 43 4.45 -8.75 7.77
N GLU A 44 3.65 -7.73 7.49
CA GLU A 44 2.49 -7.87 6.61
C GLU A 44 2.89 -8.08 5.15
N PHE A 45 3.96 -7.45 4.69
CA PHE A 45 4.49 -7.69 3.35
C PHE A 45 5.00 -9.14 3.21
N HIS A 46 5.76 -9.63 4.18
CA HIS A 46 6.21 -11.02 4.19
C HIS A 46 5.04 -12.00 4.27
N ARG A 47 4.07 -11.73 5.12
CA ARG A 47 2.84 -12.51 5.20
C ARG A 47 2.11 -12.56 3.86
N MET A 48 2.04 -11.44 3.15
CA MET A 48 1.47 -11.42 1.81
C MET A 48 2.24 -12.31 0.85
N LEU A 49 3.58 -12.23 0.82
CA LEU A 49 4.42 -13.02 -0.08
C LEU A 49 4.41 -14.51 0.27
N ASP A 50 4.49 -14.84 1.56
CA ASP A 50 4.69 -16.21 2.01
C ASP A 50 3.38 -17.00 2.14
N GLU A 51 2.31 -16.33 2.50
CA GLU A 51 1.02 -16.97 2.76
C GLU A 51 0.02 -16.67 1.64
N ARG A 52 -0.30 -15.40 1.41
CA ARG A 52 -1.43 -15.01 0.55
C ARG A 52 -1.17 -15.25 -0.94
N LEU A 53 0.02 -14.93 -1.44
CA LEU A 53 0.39 -15.18 -2.83
C LEU A 53 0.54 -16.67 -3.16
N GLN A 54 0.72 -17.52 -2.13
CA GLN A 54 0.80 -18.97 -2.31
C GLN A 54 -0.57 -19.63 -2.44
N VAL A 55 -1.66 -18.94 -2.10
CA VAL A 55 -3.03 -19.46 -2.18
C VAL A 55 -3.54 -19.34 -3.61
N PRO A 56 -3.82 -20.45 -4.32
CA PRO A 56 -4.25 -20.42 -5.72
C PRO A 56 -5.53 -19.62 -5.97
N GLU A 57 -6.44 -19.61 -4.99
CA GLU A 57 -7.71 -18.90 -5.06
C GLU A 57 -7.54 -17.38 -5.10
N PHE A 58 -6.47 -16.84 -4.51
CA PHE A 58 -6.17 -15.41 -4.54
C PHE A 58 -5.39 -14.98 -5.78
N LYS A 59 -4.84 -15.94 -6.53
CA LYS A 59 -3.96 -15.68 -7.66
C LYS A 59 -4.61 -14.78 -8.71
N LYS A 60 -5.90 -14.95 -8.97
CA LYS A 60 -6.62 -14.11 -9.94
C LYS A 60 -6.63 -12.63 -9.52
N TYR A 61 -6.85 -12.37 -8.24
CA TYR A 61 -6.83 -11.02 -7.70
C TYR A 61 -5.43 -10.41 -7.80
N PHE A 62 -4.40 -11.11 -7.30
CA PHE A 62 -3.03 -10.61 -7.33
C PHE A 62 -2.51 -10.41 -8.76
N ASN A 63 -2.93 -11.22 -9.72
CA ASN A 63 -2.54 -11.05 -11.12
C ASN A 63 -3.13 -9.79 -11.77
N MET A 64 -4.23 -9.25 -11.25
CA MET A 64 -4.80 -7.99 -11.72
C MET A 64 -4.10 -6.77 -11.13
N LEU A 65 -3.50 -6.92 -9.95
CA LEU A 65 -2.85 -5.80 -9.28
C LEU A 65 -1.58 -5.35 -9.99
N GLN A 66 -1.39 -4.06 -10.03
CA GLN A 66 -0.15 -3.45 -10.51
C GLN A 66 0.80 -3.15 -9.36
N PHE A 67 0.27 -2.76 -8.23
CA PHE A 67 1.05 -2.42 -7.03
C PHE A 67 0.35 -2.84 -5.75
N VAL A 68 1.16 -3.03 -4.73
CA VAL A 68 0.77 -3.28 -3.35
C VAL A 68 1.45 -2.24 -2.48
N THR A 69 0.69 -1.67 -1.56
CA THR A 69 1.18 -0.58 -0.72
C THR A 69 0.89 -0.85 0.75
N PHE A 70 1.75 -0.32 1.61
CA PHE A 70 1.70 -0.52 3.04
C PHE A 70 2.05 0.78 3.76
N SER A 71 1.38 1.07 4.87
CA SER A 71 1.69 2.21 5.72
C SER A 71 1.38 1.91 7.18
N ASN A 72 2.21 2.41 8.09
CA ASN A 72 1.90 2.42 9.51
C ASN A 72 1.75 3.85 10.08
N ASN A 73 1.53 4.81 9.20
CA ASN A 73 1.35 6.21 9.55
C ASN A 73 2.51 6.82 10.35
N MET A 74 3.72 6.30 10.15
CA MET A 74 4.95 6.83 10.74
C MET A 74 5.83 7.44 9.66
N GLU A 75 6.70 8.38 10.05
CA GLU A 75 7.75 8.85 9.17
C GLU A 75 8.75 7.73 8.90
N TYR A 76 9.35 7.76 7.72
CA TYR A 76 10.44 6.86 7.41
C TYR A 76 11.67 7.23 8.26
N GLU A 77 12.27 6.23 8.89
CA GLU A 77 13.49 6.41 9.68
C GLU A 77 14.69 6.53 8.74
N THR A 78 15.21 7.75 8.59
CA THR A 78 16.30 8.08 7.65
C THR A 78 17.66 7.57 8.07
N ASP A 79 17.86 7.33 9.36
CA ASP A 79 19.16 6.92 9.91
C ASP A 79 19.56 5.50 9.54
N ASN A 80 18.66 4.76 8.92
CA ASN A 80 18.85 3.38 8.51
C ASN A 80 18.93 3.19 6.99
N ASP A 81 19.45 4.15 6.23
CA ASP A 81 19.63 3.99 4.78
C ASP A 81 20.47 2.77 4.38
N ALA A 82 21.27 2.24 5.32
CA ALA A 82 22.05 1.02 5.14
C ALA A 82 21.41 -0.22 5.78
N ALA A 83 20.28 -0.09 6.49
CA ALA A 83 19.62 -1.24 7.09
C ALA A 83 18.99 -2.13 6.00
N PRO A 84 19.10 -3.45 6.14
CA PRO A 84 18.34 -4.36 5.29
C PRO A 84 16.86 -3.98 5.34
N ALA A 85 16.20 -4.05 4.21
CA ALA A 85 14.77 -3.74 4.12
C ALA A 85 13.92 -4.51 5.16
N GLU A 86 14.42 -5.63 5.64
CA GLU A 86 13.80 -6.49 6.66
C GLU A 86 13.81 -5.87 8.07
N GLU A 87 14.59 -4.83 8.30
CA GLU A 87 14.71 -4.16 9.61
C GLU A 87 13.93 -2.86 9.72
N VAL A 88 13.49 -2.30 8.59
CA VAL A 88 12.74 -1.04 8.59
C VAL A 88 11.31 -1.26 9.09
N ARG A 89 10.93 -0.59 10.17
CA ARG A 89 9.65 -0.76 10.85
C ARG A 89 8.65 0.36 10.63
N ALA A 90 9.13 1.51 10.17
CA ALA A 90 8.36 2.73 10.08
C ALA A 90 8.29 3.27 8.65
N GLY A 91 7.16 3.86 8.28
CA GLY A 91 6.97 4.55 7.02
C GLY A 91 5.87 3.98 6.15
N SER A 92 5.89 4.41 4.90
CA SER A 92 5.04 3.87 3.83
C SER A 92 5.92 3.31 2.73
N PHE A 93 5.52 2.20 2.15
CA PHE A 93 6.25 1.59 1.05
C PHE A 93 5.32 0.95 0.03
N TYR A 94 5.87 0.67 -1.15
CA TYR A 94 5.15 0.09 -2.26
C TYR A 94 6.02 -0.93 -3.00
N SER A 95 5.36 -1.90 -3.61
CA SER A 95 5.98 -2.95 -4.42
C SER A 95 5.01 -3.44 -5.48
N THR A 96 5.44 -4.42 -6.27
CA THR A 96 4.56 -5.20 -7.12
C THR A 96 4.11 -6.48 -6.41
N PRO A 97 2.93 -7.07 -6.77
CA PRO A 97 2.46 -8.31 -6.15
C PRO A 97 3.42 -9.50 -6.33
N ASN A 98 4.22 -9.47 -7.40
CA ASN A 98 5.21 -10.52 -7.72
C ASN A 98 6.64 -10.08 -7.39
N GLY A 99 6.80 -9.04 -6.55
CA GLY A 99 8.10 -8.54 -6.13
C GLY A 99 8.85 -9.56 -5.29
N ASN A 100 10.17 -9.58 -5.46
CA ASN A 100 11.04 -10.28 -4.52
C ASN A 100 11.02 -9.55 -3.17
N ARG A 101 11.22 -10.26 -2.06
CA ARG A 101 11.31 -9.72 -0.69
C ARG A 101 12.28 -8.53 -0.55
N THR A 102 13.27 -8.45 -1.42
CA THR A 102 14.28 -7.39 -1.41
C THR A 102 13.92 -6.17 -2.27
N PHE A 103 12.83 -6.21 -3.01
CA PHE A 103 12.46 -5.17 -3.98
C PHE A 103 11.18 -4.44 -3.62
N PHE A 104 11.19 -3.76 -2.51
CA PHE A 104 10.19 -2.74 -2.22
C PHE A 104 10.85 -1.37 -2.10
N SER A 105 10.07 -0.35 -2.44
CA SER A 105 10.52 1.03 -2.42
C SER A 105 9.81 1.77 -1.29
N PHE A 106 10.55 2.52 -0.51
CA PHE A 106 10.00 3.39 0.51
C PHE A 106 9.55 4.70 -0.11
N PHE A 107 8.43 5.21 0.37
CA PHE A 107 7.97 6.54 0.02
C PHE A 107 8.75 7.56 0.84
N ARG A 108 9.55 8.40 0.15
CA ARG A 108 10.49 9.35 0.75
C ARG A 108 10.38 10.73 0.09
N GLU A 109 9.20 11.16 -0.27
CA GLU A 109 9.05 12.49 -0.88
C GLU A 109 9.23 13.60 0.16
N GLU A 110 10.12 14.53 -0.10
CA GLU A 110 10.32 15.73 0.74
C GLU A 110 9.11 16.67 0.67
N ASN A 111 8.53 16.80 -0.52
CA ASN A 111 7.37 17.68 -0.76
C ASN A 111 6.22 16.89 -1.38
N PRO A 112 5.57 16.00 -0.62
CA PRO A 112 4.47 15.22 -1.15
C PRO A 112 3.27 16.10 -1.47
N LYS A 113 2.56 15.75 -2.53
CA LYS A 113 1.33 16.46 -2.91
C LYS A 113 0.26 16.21 -1.85
N THR A 114 -0.23 17.27 -1.25
CA THR A 114 -1.38 17.25 -0.34
C THR A 114 -2.62 17.91 -0.94
N SER A 115 -2.47 18.53 -2.11
CA SER A 115 -3.56 19.24 -2.81
C SER A 115 -4.70 18.32 -3.25
N GLY A 116 -4.49 17.02 -3.28
CA GLY A 116 -5.54 16.03 -3.56
C GLY A 116 -6.39 15.66 -2.35
N PHE A 117 -6.00 16.11 -1.15
CA PHE A 117 -6.78 15.88 0.05
C PHE A 117 -8.03 16.80 0.02
N LYS A 118 -9.17 16.20 -0.23
CA LYS A 118 -10.43 16.92 -0.38
C LYS A 118 -11.03 17.29 0.96
N GLU A 119 -11.95 18.24 0.93
CA GLU A 119 -12.82 18.54 2.08
C GLU A 119 -13.51 17.25 2.55
N ILE A 120 -13.50 17.05 3.86
CA ILE A 120 -14.08 15.89 4.50
C ILE A 120 -15.47 16.24 4.99
N TYR A 121 -16.46 15.53 4.52
CA TYR A 121 -17.85 15.69 4.95
C TYR A 121 -18.10 14.84 6.20
N MET A 122 -18.11 15.49 7.36
CA MET A 122 -18.19 14.79 8.66
C MET A 122 -19.47 13.97 8.84
N ASP A 123 -20.57 14.34 8.19
CA ASP A 123 -21.80 13.54 8.24
C ASP A 123 -21.65 12.21 7.51
N GLU A 124 -20.93 12.19 6.39
CA GLU A 124 -20.60 10.97 5.67
C GLU A 124 -19.64 10.11 6.47
N VAL A 125 -18.65 10.73 7.12
CA VAL A 125 -17.72 10.03 8.02
C VAL A 125 -18.48 9.34 9.16
N ARG A 126 -19.38 10.04 9.83
CA ARG A 126 -20.19 9.45 10.90
C ARG A 126 -21.12 8.35 10.42
N TYR A 127 -21.65 8.48 9.21
CA TYR A 127 -22.44 7.42 8.58
C TYR A 127 -21.60 6.17 8.35
N ILE A 128 -20.39 6.30 7.76
CA ILE A 128 -19.47 5.20 7.51
C ILE A 128 -19.04 4.53 8.81
N LEU A 129 -18.68 5.31 9.84
CA LEU A 129 -18.33 4.78 11.15
C LEU A 129 -19.46 3.94 11.75
N LYS A 130 -20.70 4.45 11.68
CA LYS A 130 -21.88 3.74 12.18
C LYS A 130 -22.12 2.44 11.41
N ASP A 131 -21.97 2.46 10.09
CA ASP A 131 -22.14 1.27 9.24
C ASP A 131 -21.10 0.19 9.58
N ASN A 132 -19.90 0.60 9.97
CA ASN A 132 -18.82 -0.28 10.43
C ASN A 132 -18.87 -0.61 11.94
N GLY A 133 -19.96 -0.31 12.62
CA GLY A 133 -20.17 -0.67 14.03
C GLY A 133 -19.48 0.24 15.05
N TYR A 134 -18.91 1.36 14.63
CA TYR A 134 -18.36 2.37 15.54
C TYR A 134 -19.44 3.34 16.03
N SER A 135 -19.24 3.91 17.22
CA SER A 135 -20.05 5.06 17.63
C SER A 135 -19.79 6.26 16.73
N PRO A 136 -20.82 6.96 16.25
CA PRO A 136 -20.64 8.20 15.48
C PRO A 136 -19.82 9.27 16.22
N SER A 137 -19.84 9.26 17.55
CA SER A 137 -19.01 10.14 18.39
C SER A 137 -17.53 9.83 18.35
N TYR A 138 -17.12 8.67 17.84
CA TYR A 138 -15.70 8.37 17.61
C TYR A 138 -15.05 9.37 16.64
N ALA A 139 -15.82 9.90 15.70
CA ALA A 139 -15.37 10.96 14.81
C ALA A 139 -14.91 12.24 15.53
N ASP A 140 -15.38 12.48 16.74
CA ASP A 140 -15.06 13.67 17.53
C ASP A 140 -13.86 13.47 18.47
N THR A 141 -13.27 12.26 18.48
CA THR A 141 -12.08 11.98 19.28
C THR A 141 -10.82 12.63 18.68
N GLU A 142 -9.89 13.02 19.54
CA GLU A 142 -8.61 13.59 19.13
C GLU A 142 -7.84 12.64 18.21
N GLU A 143 -7.84 11.34 18.53
CA GLU A 143 -7.21 10.31 17.69
C GLU A 143 -7.76 10.34 16.27
N PHE A 144 -9.09 10.35 16.12
CA PHE A 144 -9.72 10.36 14.81
C PHE A 144 -9.44 11.67 14.06
N GLN A 145 -9.55 12.80 14.73
CA GLN A 145 -9.28 14.13 14.13
C GLN A 145 -7.83 14.27 13.68
N THR A 146 -6.88 13.68 14.40
CA THR A 146 -5.47 13.64 13.98
C THR A 146 -5.30 12.87 12.67
N ASN A 147 -6.00 11.75 12.50
CA ASN A 147 -5.94 10.97 11.27
C ASN A 147 -6.55 11.67 10.05
N LEU A 148 -7.38 12.70 10.26
CA LEU A 148 -7.93 13.52 9.17
C LEU A 148 -6.97 14.61 8.67
N GLN A 149 -5.83 14.80 9.32
CA GLN A 149 -4.88 15.83 8.90
C GLN A 149 -4.15 15.44 7.61
N PRO A 150 -4.11 16.32 6.59
CA PRO A 150 -3.42 16.03 5.32
C PRO A 150 -1.93 15.73 5.48
N SER A 151 -1.34 16.27 6.55
CA SER A 151 0.09 16.18 6.84
C SER A 151 0.53 14.88 7.48
N THR A 152 -0.40 13.99 7.87
CA THR A 152 0.01 12.69 8.42
C THR A 152 0.77 11.87 7.38
N PRO A 153 1.74 11.04 7.79
CA PRO A 153 2.56 10.26 6.85
C PRO A 153 1.74 9.39 5.90
N CYS A 154 0.69 8.73 6.39
CA CYS A 154 -0.18 7.91 5.56
C CYS A 154 -0.97 8.75 4.56
N ASN A 155 -1.56 9.90 4.98
CA ASN A 155 -2.32 10.76 4.10
C ASN A 155 -1.44 11.40 3.02
N ARG A 156 -0.23 11.84 3.37
CA ARG A 156 0.75 12.32 2.38
C ARG A 156 1.11 11.25 1.36
N PHE A 157 1.33 10.02 1.84
CA PHE A 157 1.60 8.90 0.95
C PHE A 157 0.42 8.64 0.02
N VAL A 158 -0.79 8.50 0.55
CA VAL A 158 -1.98 8.18 -0.25
C VAL A 158 -2.25 9.27 -1.29
N THR A 159 -2.28 10.53 -0.89
CA THR A 159 -2.57 11.65 -1.80
C THR A 159 -1.50 11.83 -2.86
N SER A 160 -0.25 11.54 -2.54
CA SER A 160 0.85 11.70 -3.48
C SER A 160 1.01 10.47 -4.38
N PHE A 161 1.00 9.27 -3.83
CA PHE A 161 1.20 8.04 -4.61
C PHE A 161 0.03 7.75 -5.55
N PHE A 162 -1.21 7.97 -5.08
CA PHE A 162 -2.42 7.72 -5.86
C PHE A 162 -2.92 8.96 -6.62
N ASP A 163 -2.12 10.01 -6.72
CA ASP A 163 -2.39 11.13 -7.64
C ASP A 163 -2.56 10.61 -9.07
N ILE A 164 -3.68 10.96 -9.72
CA ILE A 164 -4.06 10.37 -11.01
C ILE A 164 -2.98 10.54 -12.08
N PRO A 165 -2.44 11.74 -12.35
CA PRO A 165 -1.33 11.90 -13.30
C PRO A 165 -0.14 11.00 -12.99
N ARG A 166 0.21 10.87 -11.71
CA ARG A 166 1.31 10.02 -11.27
C ARG A 166 1.03 8.55 -11.48
N MET A 167 -0.17 8.09 -11.11
CA MET A 167 -0.58 6.71 -11.36
C MET A 167 -0.54 6.38 -12.86
N MET A 168 -1.04 7.27 -13.70
CA MET A 168 -1.00 7.09 -15.14
C MET A 168 0.44 6.99 -15.66
N TYR A 169 1.33 7.84 -15.17
CA TYR A 169 2.75 7.76 -15.52
C TYR A 169 3.39 6.45 -15.08
N LEU A 170 3.13 6.00 -13.84
CA LEU A 170 3.63 4.72 -13.34
C LEU A 170 3.11 3.55 -14.18
N LEU A 171 1.83 3.54 -14.50
CA LEU A 171 1.23 2.48 -15.31
C LEU A 171 1.82 2.43 -16.74
N GLN A 172 2.21 3.57 -17.30
CA GLN A 172 2.75 3.66 -18.64
C GLN A 172 4.26 3.41 -18.70
N TYR A 173 5.02 3.89 -17.72
CA TYR A 173 6.48 3.92 -17.78
C TYR A 173 7.19 3.33 -16.55
N GLY A 174 6.46 3.15 -15.46
CA GLY A 174 7.03 2.81 -14.15
C GLY A 174 7.25 1.32 -13.92
N PHE A 175 6.75 0.46 -14.80
CA PHE A 175 6.92 -0.99 -14.68
C PHE A 175 7.87 -1.53 -15.71
N PHE A 176 8.70 -2.46 -15.28
CA PHE A 176 9.59 -3.22 -16.17
C PHE A 176 9.65 -4.68 -15.74
N TYR A 177 9.96 -5.53 -16.67
CA TYR A 177 10.02 -6.96 -16.48
C TYR A 177 11.46 -7.43 -16.64
N VAL A 178 11.91 -8.25 -15.70
CA VAL A 178 13.27 -8.82 -15.71
C VAL A 178 13.16 -10.32 -15.73
N ASP A 179 13.74 -10.95 -16.73
CA ASP A 179 13.86 -12.39 -16.78
C ASP A 179 15.04 -12.82 -15.92
N THR A 180 14.79 -13.75 -15.02
CA THR A 180 15.78 -14.29 -14.09
C THR A 180 15.55 -15.79 -13.93
N ILE A 181 16.45 -16.44 -13.22
CA ILE A 181 16.31 -17.85 -12.85
C ILE A 181 15.98 -17.91 -11.36
N ASP A 182 14.89 -18.58 -11.03
CA ASP A 182 14.53 -18.84 -9.65
C ASP A 182 15.61 -19.72 -8.99
N GLU A 183 16.25 -19.23 -7.96
CA GLU A 183 17.38 -19.90 -7.30
C GLU A 183 17.00 -21.23 -6.65
N LYS A 184 15.72 -21.40 -6.28
CA LYS A 184 15.23 -22.62 -5.62
C LYS A 184 14.85 -23.71 -6.60
N THR A 185 14.25 -23.32 -7.73
CA THR A 185 13.71 -24.27 -8.70
C THR A 185 14.58 -24.42 -9.94
N GLY A 186 15.50 -23.49 -10.20
CA GLY A 186 16.31 -23.43 -11.42
C GLY A 186 15.52 -23.10 -12.69
N GLN A 187 14.25 -22.68 -12.54
CA GLN A 187 13.38 -22.38 -13.66
C GLN A 187 13.42 -20.89 -14.03
N PRO A 188 13.25 -20.55 -15.31
CA PRO A 188 13.13 -19.16 -15.71
C PRO A 188 11.85 -18.55 -15.12
N VAL A 189 11.99 -17.36 -14.57
CA VAL A 189 10.89 -16.56 -13.97
C VAL A 189 11.00 -15.13 -14.45
N THR A 190 9.90 -14.58 -14.89
CA THR A 190 9.80 -13.14 -15.19
C THR A 190 9.33 -12.40 -13.93
N GLN A 191 10.15 -11.50 -13.43
CA GLN A 191 9.83 -10.65 -12.29
C GLN A 191 9.36 -9.29 -12.76
N LYS A 192 8.25 -8.82 -12.21
CA LYS A 192 7.74 -7.46 -12.42
C LYS A 192 8.33 -6.54 -11.37
N HIS A 193 8.90 -5.45 -11.81
CA HIS A 193 9.47 -4.42 -10.96
C HIS A 193 8.73 -3.10 -11.14
N ILE A 194 8.70 -2.29 -10.08
CA ILE A 194 8.23 -0.91 -10.12
C ILE A 194 9.42 0.03 -9.89
N MET A 195 9.49 1.10 -10.67
CA MET A 195 10.55 2.09 -10.52
C MET A 195 10.49 2.75 -9.14
N ARG A 196 11.65 3.05 -8.57
CA ARG A 196 11.76 3.89 -7.39
C ARG A 196 11.49 5.34 -7.77
N TYR A 197 10.80 6.05 -6.91
CA TYR A 197 10.72 7.50 -7.05
C TYR A 197 12.13 8.10 -6.90
N ALA A 198 12.64 8.65 -8.00
CA ALA A 198 13.78 9.54 -7.90
C ALA A 198 13.32 10.84 -7.23
N TYR A 199 14.07 11.28 -6.23
CA TYR A 199 13.82 12.54 -5.55
C TYR A 199 13.56 13.68 -6.54
N GLY A 200 12.39 14.29 -6.43
CA GLY A 200 12.14 15.67 -6.86
C GLY A 200 12.10 16.05 -8.33
N SER A 201 12.37 15.15 -9.30
CA SER A 201 12.61 15.61 -10.69
C SER A 201 11.65 15.10 -11.77
N LEU A 202 10.54 14.48 -11.44
CA LEU A 202 9.62 14.01 -12.49
C LEU A 202 8.56 15.02 -12.93
N TYR A 203 8.56 16.23 -12.38
CA TYR A 203 7.68 17.34 -12.77
C TYR A 203 8.37 18.70 -12.52
N SER A 204 9.41 18.99 -13.26
CA SER A 204 9.84 20.36 -13.54
C SER A 204 9.57 20.71 -14.98
#